data_ae09a55ba3ef8f6cd21e8a89041e19dc
#
_entry.id   ae09a55ba3ef8f6cd21e8a89041e19dc
#
_cell.length_a   1.000
_cell.length_b   1.000
_cell.length_c   1.000
_cell.angle_alpha   90.00
_cell.angle_beta   90.00
_cell.angle_gamma   90.00
#
_symmetry.space_group_name_H-M   'P 1'
#
loop_
_entity.id
_entity.type
_entity.pdbx_description
1 polymer ?
#
loop_
_entity_poly.entity_id
_entity_poly.type
_entity_poly.pdbx_seq_one_letter_code
_entity_poly.pdbx_strand_id
1 'polypeptide(L)'
;MTSAFPYTSVPLTVRPRLRVTSHRTSGILGTLVGAYVALLPYQFEFAKGLNFAPADLCLLLAPVLAAAQFKYRKPAWTIWHVGIALTFAVGSLVAALRFGRLDRYELLNKDAGLLLPFLSYAAITSTVTEWDDLRRILRVFTASVIFENVLAVGAFLAHYFFGFVTPFLRYGGLRLSGMLLDPNAYGGLLIVALAISEGASWGPAPLFQKRMLWFARVTLILGILFTFSRSAWSGLAMALLLLLALRPTLALRLVLASLIGAPFLVLLMGRHFVPIFEEMASRPKQVQDRFDLIHWALQAFVRHPFLGGGIGSFRLSNGEVAHNSAMWFLADFGIVGLAALLGFLGWFFVKGWSVYQLASRRERPLVLALLLAHTAMTGLAMGIEAFYQRHWWMIFALIASSYCLTLRPSDHLRRADEVLAHVDP
;
A
#
# COMPACT_ATOMS: atom_id res chain seq x y z
N MET A 1 70.07 -0.49 -25.61
CA MET A 1 70.04 0.60 -24.65
C MET A 1 68.58 0.90 -24.33
N THR A 2 68.04 0.28 -23.30
CA THR A 2 66.64 0.42 -22.83
C THR A 2 66.70 1.12 -21.46
N SER A 3 66.22 2.37 -21.45
CA SER A 3 66.13 3.16 -20.23
C SER A 3 64.82 2.85 -19.49
N ALA A 4 64.95 2.25 -18.34
CA ALA A 4 63.82 2.03 -17.41
C ALA A 4 63.57 3.31 -16.59
N PHE A 5 62.31 3.79 -16.61
CA PHE A 5 61.84 4.85 -15.72
C PHE A 5 61.42 4.24 -14.38
N PRO A 6 61.83 4.79 -13.24
CA PRO A 6 61.38 4.33 -11.93
C PRO A 6 59.98 4.89 -11.62
N TYR A 7 59.00 4.01 -11.42
CA TYR A 7 57.72 4.35 -10.81
C TYR A 7 57.90 4.63 -9.32
N THR A 8 57.83 5.89 -8.91
CA THR A 8 57.69 6.27 -7.52
C THR A 8 56.26 6.06 -7.07
N SER A 9 56.03 5.09 -6.20
CA SER A 9 54.75 4.84 -5.51
C SER A 9 54.47 6.01 -4.55
N VAL A 10 53.46 6.81 -4.88
CA VAL A 10 52.87 7.83 -3.98
C VAL A 10 52.08 7.12 -2.91
N PRO A 11 52.35 7.29 -1.61
CA PRO A 11 51.57 6.68 -0.55
C PRO A 11 50.13 7.23 -0.57
N LEU A 12 49.15 6.34 -0.70
CA LEU A 12 47.73 6.65 -0.53
C LEU A 12 47.50 7.11 0.92
N THR A 13 47.53 8.42 1.13
CA THR A 13 47.10 9.02 2.40
C THR A 13 45.65 8.66 2.63
N VAL A 14 45.39 7.92 3.69
CA VAL A 14 44.08 7.59 4.20
C VAL A 14 43.34 8.91 4.47
N ARG A 15 42.44 9.28 3.60
CA ARG A 15 41.55 10.43 3.81
C ARG A 15 40.69 10.16 5.04
N PRO A 16 40.65 11.07 6.03
CA PRO A 16 39.75 10.92 7.16
C PRO A 16 38.32 10.84 6.63
N ARG A 17 37.62 9.81 7.03
CA ARG A 17 36.16 9.70 6.80
C ARG A 17 35.53 10.88 7.53
N LEU A 18 35.28 11.98 6.82
CA LEU A 18 34.39 13.02 7.30
C LEU A 18 33.05 12.34 7.59
N ARG A 19 32.74 12.13 8.87
CA ARG A 19 31.41 11.81 9.35
C ARG A 19 30.51 12.96 8.89
N VAL A 20 29.86 12.79 7.74
CA VAL A 20 28.74 13.63 7.40
C VAL A 20 27.70 13.37 8.49
N THR A 21 27.59 14.28 9.43
CA THR A 21 26.48 14.31 10.37
C THR A 21 25.24 14.45 9.54
N SER A 22 24.58 13.30 9.25
CA SER A 22 23.26 13.31 8.68
C SER A 22 22.42 14.14 9.65
N HIS A 23 21.95 15.30 9.20
CA HIS A 23 20.90 16.01 9.94
C HIS A 23 19.69 15.08 9.97
N ARG A 24 19.68 14.23 11.00
CA ARG A 24 18.53 13.38 11.30
C ARG A 24 17.33 14.30 11.43
N THR A 25 16.45 14.28 10.43
CA THR A 25 15.07 14.78 10.56
C THR A 25 14.25 13.87 11.50
N SER A 26 14.86 13.46 12.63
CA SER A 26 14.16 12.81 13.74
C SER A 26 13.46 13.87 14.58
N GLY A 27 12.75 14.79 13.90
CA GLY A 27 11.82 15.68 14.55
C GLY A 27 10.55 14.90 14.91
N ILE A 28 9.74 15.51 15.77
CA ILE A 28 8.44 15.00 16.22
C ILE A 28 7.57 14.52 15.05
N LEU A 29 7.62 15.21 13.89
CA LEU A 29 6.87 14.80 12.69
C LEU A 29 7.31 13.42 12.15
N GLY A 30 8.61 13.12 12.12
CA GLY A 30 9.10 11.79 11.72
C GLY A 30 8.66 10.69 12.68
N THR A 31 8.59 10.99 13.98
CA THR A 31 8.08 10.08 15.00
C THR A 31 6.58 9.83 14.81
N LEU A 32 5.79 10.89 14.53
CA LEU A 32 4.35 10.76 14.25
C LEU A 32 4.08 9.93 13.00
N VAL A 33 4.83 10.14 11.91
CA VAL A 33 4.72 9.32 10.71
C VAL A 33 5.09 7.87 11.00
N GLY A 34 6.11 7.63 11.81
CA GLY A 34 6.45 6.28 12.28
C GLY A 34 5.32 5.63 13.09
N ALA A 35 4.71 6.38 14.01
CA ALA A 35 3.55 5.94 14.80
C ALA A 35 2.32 5.69 13.91
N TYR A 36 2.01 6.62 12.98
CA TYR A 36 0.97 6.44 11.97
C TYR A 36 1.12 5.11 11.24
N VAL A 37 2.31 4.86 10.71
CA VAL A 37 2.60 3.65 9.93
C VAL A 37 2.50 2.37 10.79
N ALA A 38 2.98 2.43 12.04
CA ALA A 38 2.86 1.33 12.99
C ALA A 38 1.42 1.02 13.38
N LEU A 39 0.55 2.03 13.38
CA LEU A 39 -0.86 1.90 13.76
C LEU A 39 -1.80 1.56 12.59
N LEU A 40 -1.30 1.49 11.34
CA LEU A 40 -2.11 1.17 10.15
C LEU A 40 -2.90 -0.16 10.26
N PRO A 41 -2.40 -1.23 10.91
CA PRO A 41 -3.17 -2.46 11.05
C PRO A 41 -4.37 -2.37 11.98
N TYR A 42 -4.48 -1.31 12.77
CA TYR A 42 -5.48 -1.20 13.85
C TYR A 42 -6.61 -0.26 13.46
N GLN A 43 -7.83 -0.78 13.48
CA GLN A 43 -9.06 -0.04 13.23
C GLN A 43 -10.14 -0.54 14.18
N PHE A 44 -10.96 0.38 14.66
CA PHE A 44 -12.06 0.08 15.57
C PHE A 44 -13.36 0.64 15.00
N GLU A 45 -14.47 -0.07 15.18
CA GLU A 45 -15.78 0.47 14.92
C GLU A 45 -16.23 1.30 16.13
N PHE A 46 -16.23 2.63 15.96
CA PHE A 46 -16.61 3.57 17.03
C PHE A 46 -18.14 3.70 17.13
N ALA A 47 -18.81 3.71 15.98
CA ALA A 47 -20.25 3.69 15.87
C ALA A 47 -20.62 2.92 14.61
N LYS A 48 -21.89 2.43 14.53
CA LYS A 48 -22.35 1.65 13.37
C LYS A 48 -22.04 2.36 12.04
N GLY A 49 -21.10 1.78 11.28
CA GLY A 49 -20.65 2.32 10.00
C GLY A 49 -19.60 3.45 10.08
N LEU A 50 -19.14 3.85 11.30
CA LEU A 50 -18.05 4.81 11.45
C LEU A 50 -16.81 4.11 12.00
N ASN A 51 -15.84 3.90 11.14
CA ASN A 51 -14.59 3.24 11.48
C ASN A 51 -13.53 4.28 11.88
N PHE A 52 -12.97 4.11 13.07
CA PHE A 52 -11.90 4.92 13.61
C PHE A 52 -10.59 4.14 13.61
N ALA A 53 -9.51 4.72 13.10
CA ALA A 53 -8.17 4.17 13.21
C ALA A 53 -7.31 5.08 14.10
N PRO A 54 -6.63 4.54 15.12
CA PRO A 54 -5.71 5.32 15.95
C PRO A 54 -4.63 6.03 15.14
N ALA A 55 -4.26 5.46 13.98
CA ALA A 55 -3.38 6.07 13.01
C ALA A 55 -3.85 7.48 12.60
N ASP A 56 -5.16 7.70 12.46
CA ASP A 56 -5.72 8.97 11.99
C ASP A 56 -5.43 10.12 12.97
N LEU A 57 -5.33 9.85 14.28
CA LEU A 57 -4.93 10.85 15.27
C LEU A 57 -3.51 11.40 15.02
N CYS A 58 -2.59 10.53 14.60
CA CYS A 58 -1.23 10.95 14.25
C CYS A 58 -1.26 11.92 13.05
N LEU A 59 -2.16 11.69 12.08
CA LEU A 59 -2.29 12.56 10.91
C LEU A 59 -2.93 13.91 11.24
N LEU A 60 -3.90 13.95 12.14
CA LEU A 60 -4.54 15.21 12.56
C LEU A 60 -3.57 16.12 13.32
N LEU A 61 -2.61 15.55 14.04
CA LEU A 61 -1.57 16.30 14.75
C LEU A 61 -0.41 16.72 13.81
N ALA A 62 -0.17 16.02 12.72
CA ALA A 62 0.97 16.25 11.83
C ALA A 62 1.01 17.68 11.23
N PRO A 63 -0.07 18.28 10.69
CA PRO A 63 -0.07 19.63 10.16
C PRO A 63 0.25 20.69 11.22
N VAL A 64 -0.29 20.52 12.44
CA VAL A 64 -0.08 21.44 13.56
C VAL A 64 1.40 21.49 13.94
N LEU A 65 2.02 20.31 14.06
CA LEU A 65 3.43 20.20 14.41
C LEU A 65 4.35 20.61 13.26
N ALA A 66 3.97 20.34 12.00
CA ALA A 66 4.71 20.82 10.85
C ALA A 66 4.73 22.35 10.80
N ALA A 67 3.60 23.00 11.06
CA ALA A 67 3.50 24.46 11.15
C ALA A 67 4.36 25.02 12.27
N ALA A 68 4.37 24.39 13.46
CA ALA A 68 5.15 24.83 14.62
C ALA A 68 6.66 24.69 14.42
N GLN A 69 7.13 23.74 13.62
CA GLN A 69 8.55 23.50 13.41
C GLN A 69 9.18 24.31 12.28
N PHE A 70 8.42 25.00 11.43
CA PHE A 70 8.86 25.79 10.25
C PHE A 70 9.85 25.06 9.30
N LYS A 71 10.04 23.76 9.48
CA LYS A 71 11.01 22.92 8.76
C LYS A 71 10.31 21.71 8.15
N TYR A 72 9.42 21.94 7.19
CA TYR A 72 8.89 20.81 6.45
C TYR A 72 9.18 20.97 4.96
N ARG A 73 9.40 19.84 4.31
CA ARG A 73 9.53 19.77 2.87
C ARG A 73 8.14 19.86 2.24
N LYS A 74 8.03 20.57 1.11
CA LYS A 74 6.78 20.61 0.34
C LYS A 74 6.36 19.18 -0.05
N PRO A 75 5.11 18.78 0.17
CA PRO A 75 4.60 17.50 -0.27
C PRO A 75 4.73 17.31 -1.78
N ALA A 76 4.94 16.08 -2.22
CA ALA A 76 5.12 15.75 -3.64
C ALA A 76 3.76 15.64 -4.39
N TRP A 77 2.94 16.70 -4.35
CA TRP A 77 1.65 16.75 -5.03
C TRP A 77 1.80 16.58 -6.54
N THR A 78 0.80 15.97 -7.16
CA THR A 78 0.72 15.80 -8.60
C THR A 78 -0.61 16.33 -9.12
N ILE A 79 -0.72 16.57 -10.43
CA ILE A 79 -1.98 16.98 -11.06
C ILE A 79 -3.09 15.94 -10.82
N TRP A 80 -2.74 14.68 -10.68
CA TRP A 80 -3.69 13.61 -10.41
C TRP A 80 -4.35 13.69 -9.03
N HIS A 81 -3.67 14.24 -8.01
CA HIS A 81 -4.31 14.53 -6.72
C HIS A 81 -5.39 15.59 -6.87
N VAL A 82 -5.11 16.62 -7.66
CA VAL A 82 -6.11 17.66 -7.99
C VAL A 82 -7.27 17.03 -8.77
N GLY A 83 -6.96 16.17 -9.75
CA GLY A 83 -7.96 15.44 -10.53
C GLY A 83 -8.90 14.62 -9.65
N ILE A 84 -8.35 13.84 -8.69
CA ILE A 84 -9.15 13.09 -7.73
C ILE A 84 -9.97 14.01 -6.83
N ALA A 85 -9.39 15.08 -6.27
CA ALA A 85 -10.12 16.02 -5.42
C ALA A 85 -11.28 16.68 -6.17
N LEU A 86 -11.05 17.09 -7.42
CA LEU A 86 -12.10 17.66 -8.28
C LEU A 86 -13.18 16.62 -8.62
N THR A 87 -12.80 15.37 -8.89
CA THR A 87 -13.75 14.26 -9.13
C THR A 87 -14.71 14.11 -7.96
N PHE A 88 -14.19 14.10 -6.73
CA PHE A 88 -15.01 14.00 -5.53
C PHE A 88 -15.87 15.25 -5.32
N ALA A 89 -15.31 16.45 -5.46
CA ALA A 89 -16.07 17.71 -5.32
C ALA A 89 -17.21 17.81 -6.34
N VAL A 90 -16.94 17.48 -7.60
CA VAL A 90 -17.97 17.45 -8.66
C VAL A 90 -18.99 16.36 -8.38
N GLY A 91 -18.55 15.16 -7.97
CA GLY A 91 -19.45 14.06 -7.62
C GLY A 91 -20.38 14.40 -6.46
N SER A 92 -19.90 15.12 -5.45
CA SER A 92 -20.71 15.60 -4.33
C SER A 92 -21.70 16.65 -4.77
N LEU A 93 -21.29 17.59 -5.66
CA LEU A 93 -22.19 18.58 -6.25
C LEU A 93 -23.31 17.90 -7.06
N VAL A 94 -22.96 16.94 -7.91
CA VAL A 94 -23.95 16.17 -8.70
C VAL A 94 -24.91 15.42 -7.78
N ALA A 95 -24.42 14.79 -6.73
CA ALA A 95 -25.27 14.10 -5.74
C ALA A 95 -26.22 15.08 -5.03
N ALA A 96 -25.72 16.23 -4.59
CA ALA A 96 -26.54 17.27 -3.94
C ALA A 96 -27.64 17.81 -4.87
N LEU A 97 -27.32 18.10 -6.13
CA LEU A 97 -28.28 18.59 -7.12
C LEU A 97 -29.35 17.53 -7.47
N ARG A 98 -28.95 16.27 -7.53
CA ARG A 98 -29.83 15.16 -7.94
C ARG A 98 -30.74 14.66 -6.82
N PHE A 99 -30.20 14.51 -5.60
CA PHE A 99 -30.92 13.94 -4.46
C PHE A 99 -31.46 15.01 -3.50
N GLY A 100 -31.18 16.29 -3.76
CA GLY A 100 -31.55 17.41 -2.90
C GLY A 100 -30.81 17.43 -1.54
N ARG A 101 -29.92 16.49 -1.29
CA ARG A 101 -29.14 16.37 -0.06
C ARG A 101 -27.88 15.54 -0.30
N LEU A 102 -26.87 15.74 0.54
CA LEU A 102 -25.74 14.81 0.67
C LEU A 102 -26.09 13.74 1.71
N ASP A 103 -25.84 12.48 1.38
CA ASP A 103 -25.94 11.38 2.34
C ASP A 103 -24.83 11.51 3.39
N ARG A 104 -25.18 11.40 4.68
CA ARG A 104 -24.21 11.57 5.78
C ARG A 104 -23.11 10.52 5.75
N TYR A 105 -23.45 9.29 5.36
CA TYR A 105 -22.46 8.21 5.26
C TYR A 105 -21.42 8.52 4.17
N GLU A 106 -21.86 8.96 3.00
CA GLU A 106 -20.97 9.29 1.90
C GLU A 106 -20.12 10.52 2.23
N LEU A 107 -20.72 11.57 2.81
CA LEU A 107 -20.00 12.78 3.22
C LEU A 107 -18.87 12.46 4.24
N LEU A 108 -19.14 11.64 5.24
CA LEU A 108 -18.16 11.32 6.28
C LEU A 108 -17.14 10.27 5.82
N ASN A 109 -17.59 9.21 5.15
CA ASN A 109 -16.72 8.09 4.82
C ASN A 109 -16.00 8.27 3.47
N LYS A 110 -16.58 9.05 2.54
CA LYS A 110 -16.00 9.25 1.21
C LYS A 110 -15.34 10.63 1.10
N ASP A 111 -16.08 11.72 1.23
CA ASP A 111 -15.54 13.08 1.07
C ASP A 111 -14.57 13.47 2.18
N ALA A 112 -15.03 13.49 3.42
CA ALA A 112 -14.15 13.78 4.56
C ALA A 112 -13.09 12.68 4.74
N GLY A 113 -13.46 11.42 4.47
CA GLY A 113 -12.56 10.29 4.45
C GLY A 113 -11.38 10.44 3.48
N LEU A 114 -11.51 11.19 2.38
CA LEU A 114 -10.43 11.46 1.42
C LEU A 114 -9.34 12.38 2.00
N LEU A 115 -9.67 13.23 2.97
CA LEU A 115 -8.68 14.12 3.60
C LEU A 115 -7.58 13.34 4.32
N LEU A 116 -7.92 12.22 4.98
CA LEU A 116 -6.95 11.41 5.71
C LEU A 116 -5.89 10.78 4.81
N PRO A 117 -6.23 10.12 3.68
CA PRO A 117 -5.28 9.71 2.66
C PRO A 117 -4.39 10.86 2.15
N PHE A 118 -4.95 12.02 1.86
CA PHE A 118 -4.18 13.18 1.41
C PHE A 118 -3.21 13.67 2.47
N LEU A 119 -3.65 13.77 3.73
CA LEU A 119 -2.78 14.13 4.84
C LEU A 119 -1.67 13.09 5.05
N SER A 120 -1.97 11.80 4.94
CA SER A 120 -0.97 10.73 5.04
C SER A 120 0.09 10.84 3.94
N TYR A 121 -0.36 11.05 2.70
CA TYR A 121 0.52 11.27 1.56
C TYR A 121 1.42 12.50 1.77
N ALA A 122 0.84 13.61 2.20
CA ALA A 122 1.58 14.84 2.48
C ALA A 122 2.61 14.64 3.60
N ALA A 123 2.21 14.04 4.72
CA ALA A 123 3.07 13.80 5.87
C ALA A 123 4.26 12.90 5.51
N ILE A 124 4.01 11.77 4.82
CA ILE A 124 5.06 10.83 4.43
C ILE A 124 6.02 11.47 3.42
N THR A 125 5.51 12.12 2.36
CA THR A 125 6.37 12.73 1.34
C THR A 125 7.17 13.91 1.87
N SER A 126 6.71 14.58 2.92
CA SER A 126 7.42 15.68 3.57
C SER A 126 8.53 15.19 4.52
N THR A 127 8.39 13.97 5.06
CA THR A 127 9.33 13.42 6.06
C THR A 127 10.39 12.48 5.46
N VAL A 128 10.08 11.83 4.34
CA VAL A 128 11.04 10.94 3.66
C VAL A 128 12.03 11.79 2.88
N THR A 129 13.22 11.98 3.44
CA THR A 129 14.28 12.81 2.87
C THR A 129 15.45 11.99 2.34
N GLU A 130 15.59 10.75 2.80
CA GLU A 130 16.66 9.82 2.47
C GLU A 130 16.11 8.40 2.23
N TRP A 131 16.88 7.56 1.53
CA TRP A 131 16.53 6.15 1.32
C TRP A 131 16.44 5.34 2.62
N ASP A 132 17.15 5.75 3.66
CA ASP A 132 17.10 5.08 4.97
C ASP A 132 15.80 5.43 5.73
N ASP A 133 15.20 6.61 5.51
CA ASP A 133 13.86 6.95 6.00
C ASP A 133 12.80 6.03 5.36
N LEU A 134 12.85 5.90 4.03
CA LEU A 134 11.96 5.01 3.28
C LEU A 134 12.09 3.56 3.80
N ARG A 135 13.32 3.10 3.97
CA ARG A 135 13.62 1.76 4.51
C ARG A 135 13.06 1.57 5.92
N ARG A 136 13.16 2.60 6.76
CA ARG A 136 12.63 2.59 8.13
C ARG A 136 11.11 2.46 8.13
N ILE A 137 10.41 3.26 7.31
CA ILE A 137 8.95 3.21 7.17
C ILE A 137 8.50 1.82 6.73
N LEU A 138 9.11 1.26 5.68
CA LEU A 138 8.78 -0.09 5.21
C LEU A 138 9.01 -1.16 6.29
N ARG A 139 10.09 -1.03 7.08
CA ARG A 139 10.40 -1.96 8.17
C ARG A 139 9.38 -1.84 9.31
N VAL A 140 9.03 -0.63 9.73
CA VAL A 140 8.03 -0.38 10.79
C VAL A 140 6.68 -0.92 10.38
N PHE A 141 6.22 -0.58 9.16
CA PHE A 141 4.96 -1.08 8.61
C PHE A 141 4.90 -2.61 8.62
N THR A 142 5.89 -3.23 7.98
CA THR A 142 5.90 -4.69 7.85
C THR A 142 6.01 -5.39 9.20
N ALA A 143 6.83 -4.88 10.12
CA ALA A 143 6.95 -5.45 11.47
C ALA A 143 5.63 -5.34 12.26
N SER A 144 4.93 -4.21 12.17
CA SER A 144 3.62 -4.03 12.82
C SER A 144 2.57 -4.97 12.23
N VAL A 145 2.52 -5.10 10.91
CA VAL A 145 1.59 -6.05 10.24
C VAL A 145 1.89 -7.50 10.63
N ILE A 146 3.17 -7.89 10.68
CA ILE A 146 3.56 -9.24 11.11
C ILE A 146 3.13 -9.48 12.56
N PHE A 147 3.37 -8.52 13.45
CA PHE A 147 2.99 -8.63 14.86
C PHE A 147 1.48 -8.82 15.02
N GLU A 148 0.69 -7.95 14.39
CA GLU A 148 -0.76 -8.04 14.44
C GLU A 148 -1.26 -9.35 13.82
N ASN A 149 -0.69 -9.78 12.68
CA ASN A 149 -1.07 -11.02 12.02
C ASN A 149 -0.74 -12.27 12.84
N VAL A 150 0.33 -12.28 13.62
CA VAL A 150 0.63 -13.37 14.55
C VAL A 150 -0.46 -13.52 15.61
N LEU A 151 -0.93 -12.40 16.17
CA LEU A 151 -2.04 -12.38 17.12
C LEU A 151 -3.33 -12.87 16.45
N ALA A 152 -3.61 -12.38 15.23
CA ALA A 152 -4.81 -12.73 14.48
C ALA A 152 -4.84 -14.22 14.09
N VAL A 153 -3.72 -14.77 13.60
CA VAL A 153 -3.60 -16.21 13.30
C VAL A 153 -3.70 -17.05 14.57
N GLY A 154 -3.07 -16.61 15.65
CA GLY A 154 -3.20 -17.28 16.97
C GLY A 154 -4.66 -17.29 17.45
N ALA A 155 -5.39 -16.17 17.29
CA ALA A 155 -6.80 -16.06 17.62
C ALA A 155 -7.68 -16.98 16.73
N PHE A 156 -7.37 -17.09 15.44
CA PHE A 156 -8.06 -18.01 14.53
C PHE A 156 -7.88 -19.46 14.96
N LEU A 157 -6.64 -19.88 15.29
CA LEU A 157 -6.34 -21.24 15.76
C LEU A 157 -6.99 -21.50 17.12
N ALA A 158 -7.00 -20.52 18.04
CA ALA A 158 -7.66 -20.63 19.34
C ALA A 158 -9.19 -20.78 19.20
N HIS A 159 -9.81 -20.00 18.29
CA HIS A 159 -11.22 -20.19 17.99
C HIS A 159 -11.49 -21.58 17.45
N TYR A 160 -10.65 -22.01 16.53
CA TYR A 160 -10.81 -23.25 15.82
C TYR A 160 -10.69 -24.49 16.76
N PHE A 161 -9.67 -24.53 17.61
CA PHE A 161 -9.42 -25.69 18.49
C PHE A 161 -10.20 -25.64 19.81
N PHE A 162 -10.53 -24.43 20.30
CA PHE A 162 -11.09 -24.25 21.65
C PHE A 162 -12.40 -23.46 21.66
N GLY A 163 -12.89 -22.99 20.52
CA GLY A 163 -14.16 -22.23 20.42
C GLY A 163 -14.07 -20.80 20.96
N PHE A 164 -12.89 -20.24 21.20
CA PHE A 164 -12.75 -18.88 21.70
C PHE A 164 -13.24 -17.85 20.67
N VAL A 165 -14.21 -17.01 21.05
CA VAL A 165 -14.67 -15.90 20.23
C VAL A 165 -13.72 -14.72 20.38
N THR A 166 -13.23 -14.16 19.28
CA THR A 166 -12.28 -13.05 19.27
C THR A 166 -12.70 -11.97 18.26
N PRO A 167 -12.31 -10.70 18.46
CA PRO A 167 -12.62 -9.60 17.53
C PRO A 167 -11.88 -9.72 16.18
N PHE A 168 -10.86 -10.58 16.10
CA PHE A 168 -10.08 -10.79 14.87
C PHE A 168 -10.83 -11.60 13.80
N LEU A 169 -12.01 -12.14 14.13
CA LEU A 169 -12.78 -13.04 13.29
C LEU A 169 -14.13 -12.44 12.90
N ARG A 170 -14.57 -12.75 11.70
CA ARG A 170 -15.87 -12.34 11.15
C ARG A 170 -16.64 -13.54 10.62
N TYR A 171 -17.92 -13.32 10.34
CA TYR A 171 -18.81 -14.34 9.78
C TYR A 171 -18.85 -15.63 10.62
N GLY A 172 -19.10 -15.50 11.93
CA GLY A 172 -19.20 -16.65 12.83
C GLY A 172 -17.88 -17.39 13.09
N GLY A 173 -16.72 -16.69 12.93
CA GLY A 173 -15.40 -17.31 13.13
C GLY A 173 -14.75 -17.86 11.85
N LEU A 174 -15.46 -17.83 10.73
CA LEU A 174 -15.03 -18.49 9.48
C LEU A 174 -13.92 -17.74 8.74
N ARG A 175 -13.77 -16.43 8.97
CA ARG A 175 -12.82 -15.59 8.20
C ARG A 175 -11.99 -14.69 9.11
N LEU A 176 -10.68 -14.68 8.86
CA LEU A 176 -9.75 -13.80 9.53
C LEU A 176 -9.87 -12.37 8.98
N SER A 177 -10.16 -11.40 9.85
CA SER A 177 -10.23 -9.97 9.51
C SER A 177 -9.14 -9.13 10.18
N GLY A 178 -8.41 -9.73 11.11
CA GLY A 178 -7.52 -8.97 11.96
C GLY A 178 -8.26 -7.83 12.66
N MET A 179 -7.56 -6.75 12.90
CA MET A 179 -8.14 -5.52 13.47
C MET A 179 -8.71 -4.56 12.41
N LEU A 180 -8.73 -4.92 11.10
CA LEU A 180 -9.30 -4.07 10.04
C LEU A 180 -10.80 -4.24 9.81
N LEU A 181 -11.48 -5.08 10.57
CA LEU A 181 -12.92 -5.31 10.54
C LEU A 181 -13.45 -5.99 9.26
N ASP A 182 -12.74 -5.91 8.13
CA ASP A 182 -13.09 -6.54 6.86
C ASP A 182 -11.98 -7.52 6.41
N PRO A 183 -12.29 -8.82 6.21
CA PRO A 183 -11.33 -9.81 5.74
C PRO A 183 -10.68 -9.48 4.40
N ASN A 184 -11.36 -8.77 3.51
CA ASN A 184 -10.78 -8.41 2.21
C ASN A 184 -9.78 -7.27 2.36
N ALA A 185 -10.10 -6.25 3.17
CA ALA A 185 -9.17 -5.16 3.49
C ALA A 185 -7.94 -5.70 4.23
N TYR A 186 -8.15 -6.64 5.16
CA TYR A 186 -7.08 -7.31 5.88
C TYR A 186 -6.19 -8.13 4.94
N GLY A 187 -6.79 -8.90 4.04
CA GLY A 187 -6.04 -9.58 2.97
C GLY A 187 -5.17 -8.61 2.16
N GLY A 188 -5.70 -7.42 1.83
CA GLY A 188 -4.97 -6.34 1.16
C GLY A 188 -3.75 -5.87 1.96
N LEU A 189 -3.90 -5.65 3.26
CA LEU A 189 -2.81 -5.28 4.15
C LEU A 189 -1.70 -6.34 4.17
N LEU A 190 -2.09 -7.62 4.27
CA LEU A 190 -1.15 -8.74 4.33
C LEU A 190 -0.39 -8.95 3.02
N ILE A 191 -1.05 -8.82 1.85
CA ILE A 191 -0.36 -8.94 0.55
C ILE A 191 0.63 -7.80 0.32
N VAL A 192 0.32 -6.59 0.79
CA VAL A 192 1.27 -5.47 0.76
C VAL A 192 2.49 -5.75 1.63
N ALA A 193 2.29 -6.22 2.86
CA ALA A 193 3.39 -6.59 3.76
C ALA A 193 4.25 -7.73 3.19
N LEU A 194 3.62 -8.74 2.56
CA LEU A 194 4.31 -9.84 1.89
C LEU A 194 5.11 -9.33 0.69
N ALA A 195 4.52 -8.49 -0.18
CA ALA A 195 5.18 -7.90 -1.34
C ALA A 195 6.41 -7.06 -0.93
N ILE A 196 6.30 -6.29 0.17
CA ILE A 196 7.41 -5.51 0.73
C ILE A 196 8.50 -6.45 1.27
N SER A 197 8.13 -7.45 2.06
CA SER A 197 9.08 -8.40 2.64
C SER A 197 9.87 -9.12 1.55
N GLU A 198 9.19 -9.61 0.52
CA GLU A 198 9.82 -10.33 -0.58
C GLU A 198 10.62 -9.40 -1.48
N GLY A 199 10.01 -8.34 -2.00
CA GLY A 199 10.67 -7.42 -2.93
C GLY A 199 11.95 -6.83 -2.37
N ALA A 200 11.95 -6.45 -1.09
CA ALA A 200 13.11 -5.86 -0.43
C ALA A 200 14.17 -6.90 0.02
N SER A 201 13.83 -8.20 0.04
CA SER A 201 14.76 -9.25 0.49
C SER A 201 15.87 -9.58 -0.51
N TRP A 202 15.72 -9.18 -1.78
CA TRP A 202 16.60 -9.60 -2.89
C TRP A 202 17.78 -8.68 -3.14
N GLY A 203 18.03 -7.75 -2.25
CA GLY A 203 19.16 -6.83 -2.35
C GLY A 203 20.27 -7.10 -1.34
N PRO A 204 21.39 -6.37 -1.49
CA PRO A 204 22.52 -6.46 -0.57
C PRO A 204 22.19 -5.96 0.85
N ALA A 205 21.06 -5.26 1.02
CA ALA A 205 20.62 -4.71 2.29
C ALA A 205 19.13 -5.03 2.53
N PRO A 206 18.78 -6.28 2.90
CA PRO A 206 17.40 -6.69 3.14
C PRO A 206 16.80 -5.94 4.35
N LEU A 207 15.46 -5.84 4.39
CA LEU A 207 14.77 -5.21 5.53
C LEU A 207 14.90 -6.06 6.80
N PHE A 208 14.90 -7.38 6.66
CA PHE A 208 14.91 -8.34 7.76
C PHE A 208 15.99 -9.40 7.55
N GLN A 209 16.48 -9.95 8.64
CA GLN A 209 17.37 -11.12 8.62
C GLN A 209 16.63 -12.35 8.09
N LYS A 210 17.36 -13.35 7.57
CA LYS A 210 16.79 -14.56 6.96
C LYS A 210 15.75 -15.28 7.84
N ARG A 211 16.02 -15.43 9.14
CA ARG A 211 15.10 -16.09 10.08
C ARG A 211 13.77 -15.32 10.21
N MET A 212 13.87 -14.00 10.38
CA MET A 212 12.68 -13.14 10.46
C MET A 212 11.91 -13.11 9.15
N LEU A 213 12.58 -13.14 8.01
CA LEU A 213 11.93 -13.20 6.70
C LEU A 213 11.16 -14.54 6.52
N TRP A 214 11.71 -15.65 6.92
CA TRP A 214 11.00 -16.93 6.92
C TRP A 214 9.78 -16.91 7.82
N PHE A 215 9.91 -16.40 9.03
CA PHE A 215 8.79 -16.20 9.95
C PHE A 215 7.71 -15.31 9.35
N ALA A 216 8.10 -14.18 8.76
CA ALA A 216 7.19 -13.27 8.07
C ALA A 216 6.41 -13.95 6.94
N ARG A 217 7.11 -14.71 6.08
CA ARG A 217 6.50 -15.48 4.99
C ARG A 217 5.41 -16.42 5.49
N VAL A 218 5.77 -17.26 6.45
CA VAL A 218 4.85 -18.27 6.98
C VAL A 218 3.62 -17.60 7.58
N THR A 219 3.81 -16.63 8.47
CA THR A 219 2.68 -15.97 9.15
C THR A 219 1.80 -15.17 8.19
N LEU A 220 2.39 -14.41 7.25
CA LEU A 220 1.62 -13.62 6.29
C LEU A 220 0.85 -14.51 5.30
N ILE A 221 1.46 -15.60 4.81
CA ILE A 221 0.78 -16.55 3.93
C ILE A 221 -0.40 -17.22 4.67
N LEU A 222 -0.20 -17.67 5.92
CA LEU A 222 -1.28 -18.22 6.72
C LEU A 222 -2.39 -17.20 6.93
N GLY A 223 -2.05 -15.95 7.28
CA GLY A 223 -3.02 -14.89 7.42
C GLY A 223 -3.82 -14.67 6.14
N ILE A 224 -3.16 -14.55 4.98
CA ILE A 224 -3.83 -14.38 3.67
C ILE A 224 -4.78 -15.54 3.40
N LEU A 225 -4.37 -16.78 3.63
CA LEU A 225 -5.21 -17.96 3.45
C LEU A 225 -6.44 -17.91 4.34
N PHE A 226 -6.28 -17.61 5.63
CA PHE A 226 -7.39 -17.57 6.60
C PHE A 226 -8.34 -16.38 6.41
N THR A 227 -7.96 -15.35 5.63
CA THR A 227 -8.93 -14.32 5.21
C THR A 227 -9.99 -14.87 4.27
N PHE A 228 -9.71 -15.95 3.53
CA PHE A 228 -10.55 -16.48 2.45
C PHE A 228 -10.99 -15.38 1.46
N SER A 229 -10.10 -14.41 1.20
CA SER A 229 -10.39 -13.28 0.33
C SER A 229 -9.96 -13.56 -1.10
N ARG A 230 -10.93 -13.78 -1.99
CA ARG A 230 -10.67 -13.90 -3.44
C ARG A 230 -10.01 -12.65 -4.00
N SER A 231 -10.39 -11.47 -3.49
CA SER A 231 -9.78 -10.18 -3.91
C SER A 231 -8.30 -10.09 -3.50
N ALA A 232 -7.92 -10.61 -2.32
CA ALA A 232 -6.52 -10.68 -1.92
C ALA A 232 -5.73 -11.65 -2.82
N TRP A 233 -6.33 -12.77 -3.22
CA TRP A 233 -5.68 -13.70 -4.14
C TRP A 233 -5.50 -13.12 -5.53
N SER A 234 -6.47 -12.34 -6.06
CA SER A 234 -6.30 -11.62 -7.33
C SER A 234 -5.18 -10.58 -7.23
N GLY A 235 -5.06 -9.88 -6.10
CA GLY A 235 -3.95 -8.96 -5.84
C GLY A 235 -2.60 -9.67 -5.82
N LEU A 236 -2.51 -10.81 -5.12
CA LEU A 236 -1.30 -11.62 -5.09
C LEU A 236 -0.92 -12.15 -6.49
N ALA A 237 -1.91 -12.61 -7.27
CA ALA A 237 -1.68 -13.07 -8.64
C ALA A 237 -1.15 -11.95 -9.54
N MET A 238 -1.70 -10.73 -9.45
CA MET A 238 -1.21 -9.58 -10.20
C MET A 238 0.24 -9.21 -9.83
N ALA A 239 0.57 -9.21 -8.54
CA ALA A 239 1.95 -8.99 -8.10
C ALA A 239 2.89 -10.09 -8.60
N LEU A 240 2.45 -11.35 -8.59
CA LEU A 240 3.23 -12.48 -9.08
C LEU A 240 3.45 -12.40 -10.61
N LEU A 241 2.45 -11.96 -11.38
CA LEU A 241 2.59 -11.72 -12.83
C LEU A 241 3.63 -10.62 -13.11
N LEU A 242 3.61 -9.52 -12.36
CA LEU A 242 4.65 -8.49 -12.48
C LEU A 242 6.02 -9.06 -12.10
N LEU A 243 6.09 -9.85 -11.03
CA LEU A 243 7.33 -10.49 -10.61
C LEU A 243 7.84 -11.48 -11.67
N LEU A 244 6.96 -12.24 -12.29
CA LEU A 244 7.30 -13.16 -13.37
C LEU A 244 7.91 -12.41 -14.58
N ALA A 245 7.34 -11.25 -14.93
CA ALA A 245 7.87 -10.42 -16.00
C ALA A 245 9.26 -9.84 -15.66
N LEU A 246 9.50 -9.48 -14.39
CA LEU A 246 10.75 -8.82 -13.99
C LEU A 246 11.84 -9.79 -13.50
N ARG A 247 11.44 -10.88 -12.87
CA ARG A 247 12.32 -11.86 -12.20
C ARG A 247 11.76 -13.29 -12.32
N PRO A 248 11.73 -13.87 -13.54
CA PRO A 248 11.05 -15.14 -13.79
C PRO A 248 11.54 -16.29 -12.92
N THR A 249 12.86 -16.40 -12.71
CA THR A 249 13.43 -17.47 -11.87
C THR A 249 12.96 -17.42 -10.43
N LEU A 250 12.72 -16.24 -9.91
CA LEU A 250 12.28 -16.05 -8.55
C LEU A 250 10.76 -16.26 -8.43
N ALA A 251 9.99 -15.74 -9.39
CA ALA A 251 8.56 -16.02 -9.44
C ALA A 251 8.29 -17.52 -9.51
N LEU A 252 9.03 -18.24 -10.37
CA LEU A 252 8.91 -19.69 -10.49
C LEU A 252 9.24 -20.42 -9.17
N ARG A 253 10.28 -20.01 -8.45
CA ARG A 253 10.60 -20.58 -7.12
C ARG A 253 9.48 -20.37 -6.12
N LEU A 254 8.85 -19.18 -6.11
CA LEU A 254 7.71 -18.91 -5.21
C LEU A 254 6.49 -19.75 -5.58
N VAL A 255 6.20 -19.90 -6.88
CA VAL A 255 5.12 -20.77 -7.37
C VAL A 255 5.38 -22.21 -6.97
N LEU A 256 6.56 -22.75 -7.22
CA LEU A 256 6.93 -24.13 -6.88
C LEU A 256 6.86 -24.34 -5.35
N ALA A 257 7.36 -23.40 -4.55
CA ALA A 257 7.25 -23.46 -3.09
C ALA A 257 5.78 -23.47 -2.63
N SER A 258 4.91 -22.70 -3.27
CA SER A 258 3.47 -22.66 -2.98
C SER A 258 2.77 -23.96 -3.38
N LEU A 259 3.13 -24.52 -4.53
CA LEU A 259 2.60 -25.81 -5.00
C LEU A 259 2.96 -26.99 -4.09
N ILE A 260 4.11 -26.91 -3.44
CA ILE A 260 4.55 -27.93 -2.46
C ILE A 260 3.92 -27.65 -1.08
N GLY A 261 3.92 -26.39 -0.65
CA GLY A 261 3.46 -25.99 0.68
C GLY A 261 1.95 -26.08 0.86
N ALA A 262 1.16 -25.74 -0.17
CA ALA A 262 -0.30 -25.73 -0.09
C ALA A 262 -0.89 -27.13 0.14
N PRO A 263 -0.50 -28.20 -0.58
CA PRO A 263 -0.98 -29.55 -0.28
C PRO A 263 -0.58 -30.04 1.12
N PHE A 264 0.63 -29.70 1.58
CA PHE A 264 1.08 -30.03 2.94
C PHE A 264 0.22 -29.34 4.00
N LEU A 265 -0.14 -28.07 3.79
CA LEU A 265 -1.04 -27.33 4.68
C LEU A 265 -2.46 -27.93 4.68
N VAL A 266 -2.97 -28.28 3.50
CA VAL A 266 -4.27 -28.96 3.36
C VAL A 266 -4.25 -30.32 4.05
N LEU A 267 -3.16 -31.08 3.95
CA LEU A 267 -3.01 -32.37 4.62
C LEU A 267 -2.99 -32.21 6.15
N LEU A 268 -2.27 -31.22 6.67
CA LEU A 268 -2.21 -30.91 8.11
C LEU A 268 -3.54 -30.46 8.70
N MET A 269 -4.32 -29.73 7.93
CA MET A 269 -5.59 -29.11 8.37
C MET A 269 -6.83 -29.72 7.70
N GLY A 270 -6.67 -30.79 6.90
CA GLY A 270 -7.64 -31.28 5.91
C GLY A 270 -9.05 -31.53 6.43
N ARG A 271 -9.22 -32.14 7.62
CA ARG A 271 -10.54 -32.35 8.20
C ARG A 271 -11.28 -31.05 8.51
N HIS A 272 -10.59 -29.98 8.58
CA HIS A 272 -11.06 -28.69 9.10
C HIS A 272 -11.21 -27.66 8.01
N PHE A 273 -10.46 -27.78 6.92
CA PHE A 273 -10.62 -26.94 5.74
C PHE A 273 -11.79 -27.37 4.84
N VAL A 274 -12.12 -28.66 4.83
CA VAL A 274 -13.18 -29.19 3.97
C VAL A 274 -14.50 -28.45 4.20
N PRO A 275 -15.03 -28.25 5.42
CA PRO A 275 -16.28 -27.52 5.61
C PRO A 275 -16.21 -26.07 5.19
N ILE A 276 -15.05 -25.40 5.41
CA ILE A 276 -14.86 -24.00 5.01
C ILE A 276 -14.79 -23.89 3.48
N PHE A 277 -14.07 -24.82 2.82
CA PHE A 277 -14.00 -24.89 1.37
C PHE A 277 -15.35 -25.25 0.75
N GLU A 278 -16.08 -26.18 1.33
CA GLU A 278 -17.44 -26.53 0.91
C GLU A 278 -18.39 -25.35 1.07
N GLU A 279 -18.33 -24.62 2.18
CA GLU A 279 -19.12 -23.42 2.37
C GLU A 279 -18.71 -22.30 1.40
N MET A 280 -17.43 -22.14 1.08
CA MET A 280 -16.99 -21.20 0.05
C MET A 280 -17.38 -21.63 -1.36
N ALA A 281 -17.27 -22.93 -1.68
CA ALA A 281 -17.63 -23.49 -2.97
C ALA A 281 -19.15 -23.52 -3.18
N SER A 282 -19.91 -23.72 -2.10
CA SER A 282 -21.38 -23.72 -2.12
C SER A 282 -22.02 -22.32 -2.18
N ARG A 283 -21.23 -21.26 -2.28
CA ARG A 283 -21.72 -19.88 -2.43
C ARG A 283 -21.65 -19.37 -3.89
N PRO A 284 -22.26 -20.05 -4.88
CA PRO A 284 -22.37 -19.54 -6.24
C PRO A 284 -23.10 -18.20 -6.27
N LYS A 285 -24.04 -18.00 -5.34
CA LYS A 285 -24.78 -16.74 -5.16
C LYS A 285 -23.86 -15.53 -4.98
N GLN A 286 -22.79 -15.63 -4.20
CA GLN A 286 -21.84 -14.51 -4.02
C GLN A 286 -21.03 -14.16 -5.29
N VAL A 287 -20.87 -15.10 -6.22
CA VAL A 287 -20.22 -14.82 -7.51
C VAL A 287 -21.24 -14.12 -8.41
N GLN A 288 -22.48 -14.63 -8.45
CA GLN A 288 -23.56 -14.01 -9.19
C GLN A 288 -23.82 -12.58 -8.70
N ASP A 289 -23.92 -12.36 -7.38
CA ASP A 289 -24.10 -11.04 -6.78
C ASP A 289 -23.04 -10.04 -7.27
N ARG A 290 -21.78 -10.48 -7.45
CA ARG A 290 -20.71 -9.60 -7.98
C ARG A 290 -20.87 -9.27 -9.46
N PHE A 291 -21.33 -10.22 -10.28
CA PHE A 291 -21.66 -9.94 -11.68
C PHE A 291 -22.85 -8.98 -11.78
N ASP A 292 -23.84 -9.14 -10.92
CA ASP A 292 -25.00 -8.26 -10.84
C ASP A 292 -24.58 -6.84 -10.46
N LEU A 293 -23.66 -6.69 -9.47
CA LEU A 293 -23.10 -5.37 -9.10
C LEU A 293 -22.36 -4.71 -10.27
N ILE A 294 -21.57 -5.48 -11.04
CA ILE A 294 -20.90 -4.96 -12.23
C ILE A 294 -21.94 -4.51 -13.28
N HIS A 295 -22.95 -5.34 -13.52
CA HIS A 295 -24.03 -5.03 -14.45
C HIS A 295 -24.77 -3.74 -14.04
N TRP A 296 -25.13 -3.60 -12.76
CA TRP A 296 -25.79 -2.38 -12.24
C TRP A 296 -24.87 -1.15 -12.34
N ALA A 297 -23.56 -1.30 -12.13
CA ALA A 297 -22.62 -0.21 -12.31
C ALA A 297 -22.55 0.25 -13.77
N LEU A 298 -22.55 -0.68 -14.72
CA LEU A 298 -22.61 -0.38 -16.15
C LEU A 298 -23.94 0.26 -16.54
N GLN A 299 -25.06 -0.17 -15.98
CA GLN A 299 -26.37 0.49 -16.19
C GLN A 299 -26.37 1.92 -15.63
N ALA A 300 -25.77 2.15 -14.44
CA ALA A 300 -25.64 3.48 -13.86
C ALA A 300 -24.79 4.38 -14.77
N PHE A 301 -23.68 3.84 -15.29
CA PHE A 301 -22.82 4.54 -16.25
C PHE A 301 -23.58 4.91 -17.54
N VAL A 302 -24.33 4.00 -18.15
CA VAL A 302 -25.09 4.30 -19.38
C VAL A 302 -26.09 5.43 -19.16
N ARG A 303 -26.69 5.53 -17.96
CA ARG A 303 -27.62 6.64 -17.61
C ARG A 303 -26.89 7.96 -17.43
N HIS A 304 -25.64 7.97 -16.96
CA HIS A 304 -24.86 9.16 -16.60
C HIS A 304 -23.39 9.01 -17.02
N PRO A 305 -23.08 8.97 -18.33
CA PRO A 305 -21.76 8.51 -18.80
C PRO A 305 -20.60 9.45 -18.49
N PHE A 306 -20.81 10.75 -18.38
CA PHE A 306 -19.70 11.71 -18.23
C PHE A 306 -19.29 11.91 -16.76
N LEU A 307 -20.22 12.31 -15.91
CA LEU A 307 -19.98 12.70 -14.51
C LEU A 307 -20.55 11.68 -13.51
N GLY A 308 -21.14 10.60 -13.99
CA GLY A 308 -21.76 9.58 -13.15
C GLY A 308 -23.05 10.04 -12.48
N GLY A 309 -23.53 9.24 -11.53
CA GLY A 309 -24.74 9.53 -10.76
C GLY A 309 -24.53 10.49 -9.57
N GLY A 310 -23.29 10.87 -9.29
CA GLY A 310 -22.87 11.57 -8.08
C GLY A 310 -22.40 10.58 -7.00
N ILE A 311 -21.61 11.08 -6.04
CA ILE A 311 -21.05 10.26 -4.98
C ILE A 311 -22.14 9.51 -4.20
N GLY A 312 -21.97 8.21 -4.00
CA GLY A 312 -22.91 7.34 -3.30
C GLY A 312 -24.14 6.97 -4.09
N SER A 313 -24.31 7.44 -5.32
CA SER A 313 -25.50 7.15 -6.14
C SER A 313 -25.70 5.66 -6.38
N PHE A 314 -24.60 4.92 -6.58
CA PHE A 314 -24.66 3.47 -6.76
C PHE A 314 -25.23 2.78 -5.51
N ARG A 315 -24.69 3.09 -4.32
CA ARG A 315 -25.14 2.50 -3.05
C ARG A 315 -26.58 2.91 -2.71
N LEU A 316 -26.93 4.17 -2.90
CA LEU A 316 -28.29 4.64 -2.64
C LEU A 316 -29.33 3.98 -3.55
N SER A 317 -28.98 3.65 -4.79
CA SER A 317 -29.87 3.03 -5.76
C SER A 317 -30.00 1.51 -5.58
N ASN A 318 -28.95 0.83 -5.11
CA ASN A 318 -28.89 -0.64 -5.09
C ASN A 318 -28.81 -1.22 -3.66
N GLY A 319 -28.63 -0.39 -2.63
CA GLY A 319 -28.49 -0.81 -1.22
C GLY A 319 -27.12 -1.39 -0.88
N GLU A 320 -26.23 -1.59 -1.86
CA GLU A 320 -24.95 -2.26 -1.73
C GLU A 320 -23.81 -1.42 -2.34
N VAL A 321 -22.58 -1.65 -1.89
CA VAL A 321 -21.38 -1.06 -2.47
C VAL A 321 -20.94 -1.82 -3.72
N ALA A 322 -20.24 -1.16 -4.65
CA ALA A 322 -19.89 -1.76 -5.95
C ALA A 322 -18.89 -2.92 -5.87
N HIS A 323 -18.20 -3.10 -4.74
CA HIS A 323 -17.16 -4.13 -4.54
C HIS A 323 -16.11 -4.22 -5.66
N ASN A 324 -15.87 -3.11 -6.36
CA ASN A 324 -14.87 -2.94 -7.40
C ASN A 324 -14.59 -1.45 -7.55
N SER A 325 -13.34 -1.03 -7.34
CA SER A 325 -13.01 0.40 -7.36
C SER A 325 -13.24 1.06 -8.72
N ALA A 326 -12.97 0.36 -9.83
CA ALA A 326 -13.19 0.92 -11.17
C ALA A 326 -14.69 1.06 -11.47
N MET A 327 -15.49 0.07 -11.12
CA MET A 327 -16.94 0.11 -11.31
C MET A 327 -17.61 1.14 -10.41
N TRP A 328 -17.14 1.30 -9.17
CA TRP A 328 -17.56 2.36 -8.29
C TRP A 328 -17.31 3.75 -8.90
N PHE A 329 -16.06 4.02 -9.35
CA PHE A 329 -15.74 5.29 -9.99
C PHE A 329 -16.56 5.52 -11.27
N LEU A 330 -16.77 4.47 -12.05
CA LEU A 330 -17.57 4.55 -13.27
C LEU A 330 -19.04 4.89 -12.99
N ALA A 331 -19.65 4.29 -11.98
CA ALA A 331 -21.05 4.51 -11.62
C ALA A 331 -21.27 5.88 -10.97
N ASP A 332 -20.43 6.25 -9.99
CA ASP A 332 -20.62 7.46 -9.20
C ASP A 332 -20.05 8.71 -9.89
N PHE A 333 -18.94 8.60 -10.66
CA PHE A 333 -18.22 9.73 -11.26
C PHE A 333 -18.09 9.65 -12.79
N GLY A 334 -18.66 8.63 -13.44
CA GLY A 334 -18.64 8.45 -14.89
C GLY A 334 -17.26 8.20 -15.48
N ILE A 335 -17.12 8.43 -16.79
CA ILE A 335 -15.86 8.22 -17.51
C ILE A 335 -14.76 9.18 -17.03
N VAL A 336 -15.12 10.41 -16.62
CA VAL A 336 -14.18 11.40 -16.11
C VAL A 336 -13.56 10.91 -14.80
N GLY A 337 -14.39 10.39 -13.88
CA GLY A 337 -13.89 9.80 -12.63
C GLY A 337 -13.04 8.56 -12.86
N LEU A 338 -13.47 7.66 -13.73
CA LEU A 338 -12.67 6.47 -14.08
C LEU A 338 -11.32 6.87 -14.69
N ALA A 339 -11.29 7.85 -15.61
CA ALA A 339 -10.06 8.35 -16.20
C ALA A 339 -9.12 8.97 -15.14
N ALA A 340 -9.67 9.73 -14.19
CA ALA A 340 -8.92 10.28 -13.07
C ALA A 340 -8.31 9.17 -12.20
N LEU A 341 -9.08 8.13 -11.86
CA LEU A 341 -8.59 6.96 -11.10
C LEU A 341 -7.46 6.24 -11.85
N LEU A 342 -7.70 5.87 -13.11
CA LEU A 342 -6.72 5.13 -13.91
C LEU A 342 -5.45 5.96 -14.16
N GLY A 343 -5.60 7.25 -14.42
CA GLY A 343 -4.47 8.18 -14.56
C GLY A 343 -3.67 8.31 -13.26
N PHE A 344 -4.36 8.40 -12.10
CA PHE A 344 -3.72 8.43 -10.79
C PHE A 344 -2.92 7.14 -10.54
N LEU A 345 -3.54 5.98 -10.68
CA LEU A 345 -2.88 4.69 -10.47
C LEU A 345 -1.73 4.47 -11.46
N GLY A 346 -1.98 4.75 -12.74
CA GLY A 346 -0.99 4.62 -13.80
C GLY A 346 0.22 5.53 -13.61
N TRP A 347 0.00 6.76 -13.13
CA TRP A 347 1.10 7.70 -12.84
C TRP A 347 2.06 7.13 -11.79
N PHE A 348 1.55 6.57 -10.68
CA PHE A 348 2.40 5.97 -9.65
C PHE A 348 3.13 4.73 -10.17
N PHE A 349 2.48 3.91 -11.01
CA PHE A 349 3.14 2.78 -11.64
C PHE A 349 4.29 3.24 -12.55
N VAL A 350 4.05 4.20 -13.44
CA VAL A 350 5.07 4.73 -14.36
C VAL A 350 6.23 5.38 -13.61
N LYS A 351 5.94 6.14 -12.55
CA LYS A 351 7.01 6.76 -11.73
C LYS A 351 7.81 5.72 -10.96
N GLY A 352 7.13 4.75 -10.35
CA GLY A 352 7.80 3.62 -9.70
C GLY A 352 8.67 2.82 -10.66
N TRP A 353 8.17 2.59 -11.89
CA TRP A 353 8.94 1.94 -12.96
C TRP A 353 10.18 2.72 -13.35
N SER A 354 10.05 4.03 -13.56
CA SER A 354 11.19 4.90 -13.88
C SER A 354 12.26 4.86 -12.78
N VAL A 355 11.83 4.91 -11.52
CA VAL A 355 12.75 4.77 -10.37
C VAL A 355 13.41 3.40 -10.35
N TYR A 356 12.66 2.32 -10.61
CA TYR A 356 13.20 0.96 -10.66
C TYR A 356 14.33 0.81 -11.69
N GLN A 357 14.21 1.46 -12.83
CA GLN A 357 15.24 1.46 -13.87
C GLN A 357 16.49 2.24 -13.45
N LEU A 358 16.31 3.39 -12.80
CA LEU A 358 17.37 4.34 -12.45
C LEU A 358 18.04 4.04 -11.09
N ALA A 359 17.35 3.36 -10.19
CA ALA A 359 17.82 3.11 -8.84
C ALA A 359 19.08 2.25 -8.80
N SER A 360 19.95 2.51 -7.84
CA SER A 360 21.16 1.75 -7.59
C SER A 360 20.85 0.29 -7.20
N ARG A 361 21.85 -0.58 -7.25
CA ARG A 361 21.69 -1.99 -6.84
C ARG A 361 21.19 -2.13 -5.38
N ARG A 362 21.46 -1.14 -4.53
CA ARG A 362 21.05 -1.13 -3.12
C ARG A 362 19.57 -0.73 -2.95
N GLU A 363 19.08 0.23 -3.72
CA GLU A 363 17.73 0.79 -3.60
C GLU A 363 16.71 0.06 -4.49
N ARG A 364 17.15 -0.48 -5.63
CA ARG A 364 16.27 -1.16 -6.60
C ARG A 364 15.32 -2.22 -5.98
N PRO A 365 15.75 -3.05 -5.00
CA PRO A 365 14.85 -4.00 -4.34
C PRO A 365 13.73 -3.32 -3.55
N LEU A 366 13.97 -2.15 -2.95
CA LEU A 366 12.92 -1.39 -2.25
C LEU A 366 11.88 -0.86 -3.22
N VAL A 367 12.34 -0.37 -4.37
CA VAL A 367 11.42 0.12 -5.43
C VAL A 367 10.60 -1.02 -6.01
N LEU A 368 11.22 -2.19 -6.23
CA LEU A 368 10.51 -3.40 -6.65
C LEU A 368 9.44 -3.79 -5.63
N ALA A 369 9.75 -3.73 -4.34
CA ALA A 369 8.77 -3.99 -3.28
C ALA A 369 7.57 -3.04 -3.36
N LEU A 370 7.80 -1.75 -3.60
CA LEU A 370 6.74 -0.75 -3.78
C LEU A 370 5.90 -1.02 -5.04
N LEU A 371 6.52 -1.38 -6.15
CA LEU A 371 5.83 -1.73 -7.39
C LEU A 371 4.96 -2.99 -7.22
N LEU A 372 5.49 -4.03 -6.58
CA LEU A 372 4.74 -5.25 -6.28
C LEU A 372 3.55 -4.95 -5.37
N ALA A 373 3.75 -4.15 -4.32
CA ALA A 373 2.69 -3.75 -3.40
C ALA A 373 1.61 -2.92 -4.11
N HIS A 374 1.99 -1.96 -4.97
CA HIS A 374 1.04 -1.17 -5.76
C HIS A 374 0.25 -2.04 -6.73
N THR A 375 0.90 -2.94 -7.46
CA THR A 375 0.25 -3.87 -8.38
C THR A 375 -0.69 -4.83 -7.65
N ALA A 376 -0.28 -5.34 -6.48
CA ALA A 376 -1.12 -6.17 -5.63
C ALA A 376 -2.41 -5.44 -5.22
N MET A 377 -2.29 -4.18 -4.80
CA MET A 377 -3.45 -3.37 -4.43
C MET A 377 -4.35 -3.03 -5.61
N THR A 378 -3.77 -2.84 -6.81
CA THR A 378 -4.55 -2.67 -8.04
C THR A 378 -5.37 -3.93 -8.35
N GLY A 379 -4.79 -5.12 -8.20
CA GLY A 379 -5.51 -6.39 -8.33
C GLY A 379 -6.59 -6.60 -7.26
N LEU A 380 -6.32 -6.23 -6.01
CA LEU A 380 -7.30 -6.25 -4.92
C LEU A 380 -8.49 -5.33 -5.23
N ALA A 381 -8.23 -4.15 -5.78
CA ALA A 381 -9.22 -3.13 -6.12
C ALA A 381 -10.24 -3.59 -7.19
N MET A 382 -9.94 -4.66 -7.92
CA MET A 382 -10.91 -5.30 -8.82
C MET A 382 -12.00 -6.10 -8.07
N GLY A 383 -11.83 -6.32 -6.77
CA GLY A 383 -12.77 -7.09 -5.95
C GLY A 383 -13.30 -6.36 -4.73
N ILE A 384 -12.82 -5.15 -4.43
CA ILE A 384 -13.32 -4.27 -3.37
C ILE A 384 -13.15 -2.79 -3.72
N GLU A 385 -13.81 -1.91 -2.98
CA GLU A 385 -13.53 -0.47 -3.02
C GLU A 385 -12.25 -0.17 -2.21
N ALA A 386 -11.08 -0.38 -2.82
CA ALA A 386 -9.79 -0.31 -2.13
C ALA A 386 -9.18 1.09 -2.06
N PHE A 387 -9.74 2.09 -2.76
CA PHE A 387 -9.11 3.41 -2.92
C PHE A 387 -8.82 4.12 -1.60
N TYR A 388 -9.63 3.90 -0.57
CA TYR A 388 -9.46 4.47 0.78
C TYR A 388 -8.52 3.68 1.69
N GLN A 389 -7.91 2.60 1.21
CA GLN A 389 -7.01 1.81 2.04
C GLN A 389 -5.74 2.60 2.37
N ARG A 390 -5.57 2.98 3.65
CA ARG A 390 -4.48 3.83 4.14
C ARG A 390 -3.10 3.32 3.76
N HIS A 391 -2.90 2.01 3.80
CA HIS A 391 -1.63 1.38 3.40
C HIS A 391 -1.33 1.51 1.90
N TRP A 392 -2.34 1.63 1.04
CA TRP A 392 -2.12 1.92 -0.38
C TRP A 392 -1.64 3.36 -0.58
N TRP A 393 -2.20 4.32 0.16
CA TRP A 393 -1.74 5.72 0.12
C TRP A 393 -0.33 5.88 0.68
N MET A 394 0.07 5.09 1.68
CA MET A 394 1.46 4.98 2.10
C MET A 394 2.36 4.53 0.93
N ILE A 395 1.96 3.52 0.15
CA ILE A 395 2.71 3.06 -1.02
C ILE A 395 2.84 4.16 -2.08
N PHE A 396 1.75 4.90 -2.39
CA PHE A 396 1.82 6.06 -3.29
C PHE A 396 2.82 7.11 -2.81
N ALA A 397 2.77 7.46 -1.53
CA ALA A 397 3.68 8.42 -0.94
C ALA A 397 5.14 7.97 -1.01
N LEU A 398 5.43 6.69 -0.77
CA LEU A 398 6.77 6.14 -0.85
C LEU A 398 7.30 6.03 -2.29
N ILE A 399 6.43 5.73 -3.27
CA ILE A 399 6.80 5.79 -4.69
C ILE A 399 7.15 7.23 -5.09
N ALA A 400 6.34 8.21 -4.71
CA ALA A 400 6.62 9.62 -5.00
C ALA A 400 7.91 10.10 -4.31
N SER A 401 8.13 9.71 -3.05
CA SER A 401 9.36 10.01 -2.32
C SER A 401 10.58 9.39 -3.00
N SER A 402 10.51 8.13 -3.41
CA SER A 402 11.60 7.45 -4.12
C SER A 402 11.93 8.13 -5.45
N TYR A 403 10.91 8.59 -6.19
CA TYR A 403 11.09 9.37 -7.41
C TYR A 403 11.82 10.69 -7.14
N CYS A 404 11.40 11.42 -6.12
CA CYS A 404 12.09 12.65 -5.72
C CYS A 404 13.53 12.41 -5.26
N LEU A 405 13.80 11.29 -4.57
CA LEU A 405 15.16 10.94 -4.12
C LEU A 405 16.08 10.59 -5.28
N THR A 406 15.55 9.90 -6.29
CA THR A 406 16.32 9.49 -7.49
C THR A 406 16.69 10.67 -8.38
N LEU A 407 15.83 11.70 -8.45
CA LEU A 407 16.08 12.89 -9.28
C LEU A 407 16.96 13.93 -8.61
N ARG A 408 17.31 13.79 -7.33
CA ARG A 408 18.24 14.71 -6.69
C ARG A 408 19.63 14.56 -7.32
N PRO A 409 20.28 15.68 -7.72
CA PRO A 409 21.68 15.61 -8.12
C PRO A 409 22.47 14.92 -7.02
N SER A 410 23.30 13.97 -7.37
CA SER A 410 24.20 13.33 -6.40
C SER A 410 25.03 14.41 -5.73
N ASP A 411 25.22 14.35 -4.39
CA ASP A 411 26.04 15.30 -3.64
C ASP A 411 27.48 15.44 -4.20
N HIS A 412 27.92 14.47 -5.01
CA HIS A 412 29.17 14.52 -5.74
C HIS A 412 29.18 15.58 -6.86
N LEU A 413 28.06 15.78 -7.57
CA LEU A 413 27.95 16.83 -8.57
C LEU A 413 27.86 18.21 -7.94
N ARG A 414 27.10 18.39 -6.86
CA ARG A 414 27.08 19.63 -6.08
C ARG A 414 28.43 20.02 -5.54
N ARG A 415 29.20 19.05 -5.02
CA ARG A 415 30.58 19.33 -4.54
C ARG A 415 31.55 19.65 -5.68
N ALA A 416 31.38 19.05 -6.86
CA ALA A 416 32.14 19.41 -8.04
C ALA A 416 31.81 20.84 -8.48
N ASP A 417 30.54 21.23 -8.47
CA ASP A 417 30.10 22.59 -8.78
C ASP A 417 30.58 23.61 -7.73
N GLU A 418 30.54 23.26 -6.44
CA GLU A 418 31.09 24.11 -5.34
C GLU A 418 32.62 24.25 -5.42
N VAL A 419 33.31 23.17 -5.80
CA VAL A 419 34.79 23.23 -6.00
C VAL A 419 35.12 24.03 -7.26
N LEU A 420 34.36 23.91 -8.33
CA LEU A 420 34.56 24.68 -9.55
C LEU A 420 34.21 26.17 -9.34
N ALA A 421 33.18 26.49 -8.57
CA ALA A 421 32.82 27.87 -8.23
C ALA A 421 33.85 28.59 -7.32
N HIS A 422 34.75 27.85 -6.68
CA HIS A 422 35.85 28.41 -5.86
C HIS A 422 37.22 28.42 -6.59
N VAL A 423 37.28 27.98 -7.85
CA VAL A 423 38.51 27.91 -8.66
C VAL A 423 38.58 29.03 -9.70
N ASP A 424 37.50 29.80 -9.91
CA ASP A 424 37.54 30.99 -10.75
C ASP A 424 38.01 32.19 -9.91
N PRO A 425 39.12 32.82 -10.30
CA PRO A 425 39.70 33.96 -9.58
C PRO A 425 38.91 35.25 -9.76
#